data_a8bbea1091b5b1016d2f7dfc5c264436
#
_entry.id   a8bbea1091b5b1016d2f7dfc5c264436
#
_cell.length_a   1.000
_cell.length_b   1.000
_cell.length_c   1.000
_cell.angle_alpha   90.00
_cell.angle_beta   90.00
_cell.angle_gamma   90.00
#
_symmetry.space_group_name_H-M   'P 1'
#
loop_
_entity.id
_entity.type
_entity.pdbx_description
1 polymer ?
#
loop_
_entity_poly.entity_id
_entity_poly.type
_entity_poly.pdbx_seq_one_letter_code
_entity_poly.pdbx_strand_id
1 'polypeptide(L)'
;LSNNSVAYSRKPDMEQFIAEWKSLYDSKSGERGIYNVAAAQAQAAKYGRRDPEIHYGTNPCSEIILRPYQFCNLTEVVVRDTDTLEDLKAKVELATILGTVQSTFTRFKYLRKIWQKNSEEERLLGVSMTGIGSGAVLKMHMKAAAKVVKEENKR
;
A
#
# COMPACT_ATOMS: atom_id res chain seq x y z
N LEU A 1 1.05 -19.82 3.15
CA LEU A 1 0.72 -18.68 4.02
C LEU A 1 1.24 -17.42 3.35
N SER A 2 0.37 -16.46 3.07
CA SER A 2 0.72 -15.27 2.28
C SER A 2 1.34 -14.14 3.11
N ASN A 3 1.14 -14.12 4.40
CA ASN A 3 1.80 -13.20 5.33
C ASN A 3 1.76 -13.78 6.74
N ASN A 4 2.88 -13.77 7.40
CA ASN A 4 3.04 -14.32 8.75
C ASN A 4 3.83 -13.33 9.63
N SER A 5 3.40 -12.08 9.65
CA SER A 5 4.03 -11.02 10.44
C SER A 5 3.56 -11.04 11.89
N VAL A 6 4.47 -10.75 12.82
CA VAL A 6 4.11 -10.43 14.20
C VAL A 6 3.70 -8.96 14.29
N ALA A 7 2.56 -8.69 14.93
CA ALA A 7 2.01 -7.35 15.05
C ALA A 7 2.19 -6.82 16.48
N TYR A 8 2.84 -5.67 16.61
CA TYR A 8 3.03 -5.00 17.89
C TYR A 8 2.15 -3.76 17.99
N SER A 9 1.25 -3.73 18.98
CA SER A 9 0.45 -2.55 19.32
C SER A 9 1.17 -1.57 20.27
N ARG A 10 2.29 -2.00 20.83
CA ARG A 10 3.20 -1.20 21.66
C ARG A 10 4.63 -1.63 21.40
N LYS A 11 5.60 -0.81 21.77
CA LYS A 11 7.01 -1.16 21.66
C LYS A 11 7.27 -2.46 22.45
N PRO A 12 7.78 -3.53 21.80
CA PRO A 12 8.18 -4.75 22.49
C PRO A 12 9.37 -4.48 23.39
N ASP A 13 9.56 -5.32 24.41
CA ASP A 13 10.83 -5.33 25.12
C ASP A 13 11.96 -5.90 24.24
N MET A 14 13.19 -5.75 24.70
CA MET A 14 14.35 -6.13 23.91
C MET A 14 14.43 -7.65 23.68
N GLU A 15 14.05 -8.44 24.68
CA GLU A 15 14.09 -9.90 24.61
C GLU A 15 13.09 -10.41 23.55
N GLN A 16 11.85 -9.93 23.60
CA GLN A 16 10.82 -10.25 22.61
C GLN A 16 11.25 -9.84 21.20
N PHE A 17 11.80 -8.64 21.06
CA PHE A 17 12.24 -8.14 19.75
C PHE A 17 13.37 -8.99 19.18
N ILE A 18 14.37 -9.35 19.98
CA ILE A 18 15.50 -10.16 19.55
C ILE A 18 15.05 -11.58 19.20
N ALA A 19 14.11 -12.15 19.96
CA ALA A 19 13.57 -13.47 19.67
C ALA A 19 12.86 -13.52 18.30
N GLU A 20 12.04 -12.52 17.99
CA GLU A 20 11.37 -12.41 16.68
C GLU A 20 12.37 -12.13 15.56
N TRP A 21 13.34 -11.26 15.78
CA TRP A 21 14.41 -10.98 14.83
C TRP A 21 15.24 -12.22 14.52
N LYS A 22 15.59 -12.99 15.55
CA LYS A 22 16.30 -14.26 15.37
C LYS A 22 15.46 -15.27 14.58
N SER A 23 14.18 -15.39 14.88
CA SER A 23 13.26 -16.27 14.15
C SER A 23 13.17 -15.88 12.67
N LEU A 24 13.09 -14.57 12.36
CA LEU A 24 13.13 -14.05 10.99
C LEU A 24 14.44 -14.44 10.28
N TYR A 25 15.57 -14.24 10.94
CA TYR A 25 16.89 -14.57 10.40
C TYR A 25 17.06 -16.08 10.14
N ASP A 26 16.64 -16.91 11.09
CA ASP A 26 16.78 -18.37 11.03
C ASP A 26 15.85 -18.98 9.95
N SER A 27 14.70 -18.37 9.68
CA SER A 27 13.72 -18.86 8.69
C SER A 27 14.26 -18.83 7.26
N LYS A 28 15.17 -17.91 6.94
CA LYS A 28 15.76 -17.67 5.62
C LYS A 28 14.73 -17.55 4.47
N SER A 29 13.47 -17.39 4.83
CA SER A 29 12.35 -17.36 3.87
C SER A 29 11.84 -15.94 3.57
N GLY A 30 12.21 -14.94 4.38
CA GLY A 30 11.64 -13.59 4.32
C GLY A 30 10.19 -13.50 4.79
N GLU A 31 9.64 -14.60 5.31
CA GLU A 31 8.21 -14.76 5.58
C GLU A 31 7.77 -14.23 6.95
N ARG A 32 8.59 -13.89 7.87
CA ARG A 32 8.17 -13.34 9.14
C ARG A 32 8.49 -11.86 9.21
N GLY A 33 7.53 -11.04 8.83
CA GLY A 33 7.64 -9.58 8.99
C GLY A 33 7.37 -9.13 10.43
N ILE A 34 7.79 -7.91 10.74
CA ILE A 34 7.45 -7.21 11.98
C ILE A 34 6.56 -6.03 11.61
N TYR A 35 5.34 -6.00 12.15
CA TYR A 35 4.36 -4.96 11.88
C TYR A 35 4.08 -4.09 13.10
N ASN A 36 4.15 -2.78 12.94
CA ASN A 36 3.90 -1.82 14.01
C ASN A 36 2.49 -1.21 13.89
N VAL A 37 1.55 -1.74 14.64
CA VAL A 37 0.15 -1.28 14.67
C VAL A 37 0.06 0.17 15.16
N ALA A 38 0.84 0.54 16.19
CA ALA A 38 0.82 1.91 16.71
C ALA A 38 1.29 2.94 15.67
N ALA A 39 2.29 2.59 14.85
CA ALA A 39 2.72 3.46 13.75
C ALA A 39 1.64 3.57 12.66
N ALA A 40 0.93 2.48 12.35
CA ALA A 40 -0.19 2.50 11.41
C ALA A 40 -1.33 3.39 11.91
N GLN A 41 -1.69 3.30 13.19
CA GLN A 41 -2.69 4.15 13.82
C GLN A 41 -2.27 5.63 13.85
N ALA A 42 -1.03 5.92 14.17
CA ALA A 42 -0.48 7.28 14.10
C ALA A 42 -0.52 7.86 12.68
N GLN A 43 -0.21 7.05 11.68
CA GLN A 43 -0.34 7.45 10.27
C GLN A 43 -1.79 7.66 9.85
N ALA A 44 -2.73 6.84 10.33
CA ALA A 44 -4.16 7.01 10.10
C ALA A 44 -4.68 8.34 10.68
N ALA A 45 -4.23 8.69 11.89
CA ALA A 45 -4.60 9.94 12.57
C ALA A 45 -4.10 11.20 11.86
N LYS A 46 -2.96 11.12 11.16
CA LYS A 46 -2.20 12.27 10.65
C LYS A 46 -3.00 13.24 9.77
N TYR A 47 -3.95 12.73 9.01
CA TYR A 47 -4.73 13.53 8.04
C TYR A 47 -6.23 13.56 8.34
N GLY A 48 -6.68 12.99 9.45
CA GLY A 48 -8.08 12.99 9.87
C GLY A 48 -9.05 12.23 8.93
N ARG A 49 -8.53 11.49 7.95
CA ARG A 49 -9.36 10.73 6.99
C ARG A 49 -9.76 9.36 7.49
N ARG A 50 -8.98 8.78 8.38
CA ARG A 50 -9.12 7.41 8.86
C ARG A 50 -9.24 7.42 10.37
N ASP A 51 -10.02 6.50 10.90
CA ASP A 51 -10.20 6.34 12.34
C ASP A 51 -8.93 5.72 12.97
N PRO A 52 -8.22 6.44 13.85
CA PRO A 52 -7.00 5.93 14.47
C PRO A 52 -7.23 4.82 15.50
N GLU A 53 -8.46 4.63 15.97
CA GLU A 53 -8.79 3.59 16.95
C GLU A 53 -8.91 2.18 16.33
N ILE A 54 -8.96 2.11 15.01
CA ILE A 54 -9.02 0.82 14.32
C ILE A 54 -7.69 0.08 14.46
N HIS A 55 -7.76 -1.21 14.76
CA HIS A 55 -6.62 -2.11 14.70
C HIS A 55 -6.35 -2.49 13.24
N TYR A 56 -5.44 -1.73 12.61
CA TYR A 56 -5.06 -1.94 11.22
C TYR A 56 -4.15 -3.15 11.05
N GLY A 57 -4.31 -3.84 9.93
CA GLY A 57 -3.36 -4.78 9.37
C GLY A 57 -2.77 -4.26 8.06
N THR A 58 -2.22 -5.16 7.26
CA THR A 58 -1.69 -4.86 5.92
C THR A 58 -2.11 -5.92 4.91
N ASN A 59 -1.93 -5.60 3.62
CA ASN A 59 -1.87 -6.62 2.58
C ASN A 59 -0.56 -7.44 2.71
N PRO A 60 -0.39 -8.55 1.96
CA PRO A 60 0.77 -9.44 2.10
C PRO A 60 2.13 -8.76 1.97
N CYS A 61 2.26 -7.76 1.07
CA CYS A 61 3.52 -7.05 0.84
C CYS A 61 3.75 -5.87 1.81
N SER A 62 2.79 -5.58 2.67
CA SER A 62 2.84 -4.55 3.73
C SER A 62 2.90 -3.09 3.26
N GLU A 63 2.62 -2.81 2.00
CA GLU A 63 2.59 -1.44 1.47
C GLU A 63 1.28 -0.72 1.74
N ILE A 64 0.19 -1.45 2.08
CA ILE A 64 -1.14 -0.88 2.28
C ILE A 64 -1.64 -1.18 3.68
N ILE A 65 -1.98 -0.14 4.43
CA ILE A 65 -2.62 -0.25 5.73
C ILE A 65 -4.12 -0.48 5.52
N LEU A 66 -4.62 -1.64 5.96
CA LEU A 66 -6.00 -2.07 5.79
C LEU A 66 -6.71 -2.22 7.13
N ARG A 67 -7.99 -1.85 7.20
CA ARG A 67 -8.86 -2.29 8.29
C ARG A 67 -9.33 -3.74 8.06
N PRO A 68 -9.79 -4.44 9.11
CA PRO A 68 -10.42 -5.74 8.94
C PRO A 68 -11.56 -5.67 7.91
N TYR A 69 -11.66 -6.69 7.06
CA TYR A 69 -12.72 -6.77 6.04
C TYR A 69 -12.71 -5.60 5.05
N GLN A 70 -11.56 -5.28 4.49
CA GLN A 70 -11.41 -4.21 3.51
C GLN A 70 -10.58 -4.67 2.32
N PHE A 71 -10.92 -4.17 1.14
CA PHE A 71 -10.14 -4.28 -0.07
C PHE A 71 -9.42 -2.96 -0.37
N CYS A 72 -8.32 -3.07 -1.10
CA CYS A 72 -7.69 -1.97 -1.79
C CYS A 72 -7.80 -2.18 -3.31
N ASN A 73 -7.81 -1.09 -4.06
CA ASN A 73 -7.79 -1.11 -5.51
C ASN A 73 -6.39 -0.73 -5.97
N LEU A 74 -5.79 -1.58 -6.78
CA LEU A 74 -4.43 -1.38 -7.27
C LEU A 74 -4.42 -1.35 -8.79
N THR A 75 -3.65 -0.42 -9.33
CA THR A 75 -3.25 -0.34 -10.73
C THR A 75 -1.74 -0.29 -10.82
N GLU A 76 -1.19 -0.76 -11.92
CA GLU A 76 0.26 -0.86 -12.12
C GLU A 76 0.66 -0.12 -13.40
N VAL A 77 1.61 0.78 -13.29
CA VAL A 77 2.24 1.45 -14.42
C VAL A 77 3.54 0.74 -14.77
N VAL A 78 3.65 0.25 -15.99
CA VAL A 78 4.89 -0.33 -16.50
C VAL A 78 5.73 0.76 -17.15
N VAL A 79 6.86 1.09 -16.55
CA VAL A 79 7.83 2.06 -17.09
C VAL A 79 8.87 1.32 -17.93
N ARG A 80 9.04 1.76 -19.16
CA ARG A 80 10.04 1.23 -20.09
C ARG A 80 11.25 2.16 -20.18
N ASP A 81 12.36 1.65 -20.62
CA ASP A 81 13.61 2.42 -20.78
C ASP A 81 13.51 3.57 -21.80
N THR A 82 12.55 3.47 -22.73
CA THR A 82 12.26 4.48 -23.75
C THR A 82 11.25 5.55 -23.30
N ASP A 83 10.62 5.40 -22.15
CA ASP A 83 9.58 6.34 -21.70
C ASP A 83 10.15 7.71 -21.36
N THR A 84 9.44 8.75 -21.79
CA THR A 84 9.65 10.13 -21.38
C THR A 84 8.86 10.47 -20.11
N LEU A 85 9.05 11.68 -19.57
CA LEU A 85 8.26 12.16 -18.44
C LEU A 85 6.78 12.33 -18.80
N GLU A 86 6.50 12.75 -20.03
CA GLU A 86 5.15 12.88 -20.59
C GLU A 86 4.47 11.52 -20.72
N ASP A 87 5.18 10.50 -21.18
CA ASP A 87 4.67 9.13 -21.24
C ASP A 87 4.33 8.61 -19.84
N LEU A 88 5.22 8.87 -18.86
CA LEU A 88 4.97 8.49 -17.47
C LEU A 88 3.71 9.19 -16.93
N LYS A 89 3.57 10.47 -17.20
CA LYS A 89 2.38 11.26 -16.79
C LYS A 89 1.10 10.66 -17.37
N ALA A 90 1.06 10.41 -18.67
CA ALA A 90 -0.11 9.84 -19.33
C ALA A 90 -0.46 8.45 -18.78
N LYS A 91 0.53 7.59 -18.53
CA LYS A 91 0.33 6.26 -17.93
C LYS A 91 -0.25 6.35 -16.50
N VAL A 92 0.28 7.26 -15.67
CA VAL A 92 -0.21 7.45 -14.29
C VAL A 92 -1.63 7.99 -14.30
N GLU A 93 -1.95 8.94 -15.18
CA GLU A 93 -3.31 9.47 -15.34
C GLU A 93 -4.30 8.36 -15.71
N LEU A 94 -4.01 7.55 -16.72
CA LEU A 94 -4.85 6.42 -17.12
C LEU A 94 -5.00 5.39 -16.00
N ALA A 95 -3.92 5.04 -15.31
CA ALA A 95 -3.95 4.10 -14.20
C ALA A 95 -4.80 4.64 -13.02
N THR A 96 -4.73 5.94 -12.75
CA THR A 96 -5.53 6.60 -11.72
C THR A 96 -7.02 6.58 -12.07
N ILE A 97 -7.38 6.90 -13.32
CA ILE A 97 -8.76 6.83 -13.82
C ILE A 97 -9.29 5.39 -13.67
N LEU A 98 -8.53 4.41 -14.14
CA LEU A 98 -8.92 3.00 -14.07
C LEU A 98 -9.14 2.53 -12.63
N GLY A 99 -8.19 2.83 -11.73
CA GLY A 99 -8.30 2.49 -10.32
C GLY A 99 -9.46 3.20 -9.61
N THR A 100 -9.73 4.46 -9.99
CA THR A 100 -10.88 5.21 -9.47
C THR A 100 -12.20 4.55 -9.88
N VAL A 101 -12.34 4.16 -11.15
CA VAL A 101 -13.51 3.40 -11.62
C VAL A 101 -13.63 2.07 -10.87
N GLN A 102 -12.54 1.33 -10.73
CA GLN A 102 -12.50 0.08 -9.96
C GLN A 102 -12.98 0.27 -8.51
N SER A 103 -12.59 1.36 -7.86
CA SER A 103 -12.98 1.66 -6.47
C SER A 103 -14.49 1.88 -6.29
N THR A 104 -15.24 2.11 -7.37
CA THR A 104 -16.71 2.24 -7.33
C THR A 104 -17.43 0.89 -7.28
N PHE A 105 -16.74 -0.22 -7.58
CA PHE A 105 -17.31 -1.55 -7.55
C PHE A 105 -17.34 -2.11 -6.13
N THR A 106 -18.33 -1.71 -5.35
CA THR A 106 -18.44 -2.05 -3.92
C THR A 106 -19.49 -3.13 -3.62
N ARG A 107 -20.21 -3.64 -4.63
CA ARG A 107 -21.24 -4.68 -4.45
C ARG A 107 -20.63 -6.08 -4.47
N PHE A 108 -20.38 -6.61 -3.29
CA PHE A 108 -19.81 -7.96 -3.11
C PHE A 108 -20.91 -8.97 -2.76
N LYS A 109 -21.49 -9.65 -3.76
CA LYS A 109 -22.66 -10.54 -3.61
C LYS A 109 -22.45 -11.70 -2.62
N TYR A 110 -21.22 -12.18 -2.47
CA TYR A 110 -20.89 -13.36 -1.66
C TYR A 110 -20.17 -13.04 -0.34
N LEU A 111 -19.97 -11.76 -0.04
CA LEU A 111 -19.29 -11.31 1.16
C LEU A 111 -20.27 -10.67 2.14
N ARG A 112 -19.87 -10.63 3.41
CA ARG A 112 -20.64 -9.95 4.44
C ARG A 112 -20.71 -8.44 4.15
N LYS A 113 -21.80 -7.80 4.52
CA LYS A 113 -22.02 -6.35 4.27
C LYS A 113 -20.92 -5.44 4.82
N ILE A 114 -20.17 -5.89 5.83
CA ILE A 114 -19.04 -5.13 6.38
C ILE A 114 -17.95 -4.86 5.34
N TRP A 115 -17.72 -5.78 4.40
CA TRP A 115 -16.78 -5.58 3.30
C TRP A 115 -17.21 -4.43 2.38
N GLN A 116 -18.50 -4.39 2.04
CA GLN A 116 -19.06 -3.30 1.25
C GLN A 116 -18.93 -1.98 1.98
N LYS A 117 -19.37 -1.91 3.24
CA LYS A 117 -19.31 -0.71 4.08
C LYS A 117 -17.89 -0.14 4.15
N ASN A 118 -16.90 -0.97 4.52
CA ASN A 118 -15.53 -0.52 4.67
C ASN A 118 -14.90 -0.06 3.35
N SER A 119 -15.25 -0.72 2.24
CA SER A 119 -14.76 -0.33 0.92
C SER A 119 -15.39 0.98 0.43
N GLU A 120 -16.67 1.22 0.72
CA GLU A 120 -17.37 2.45 0.36
C GLU A 120 -16.87 3.67 1.16
N GLU A 121 -16.58 3.48 2.44
CA GLU A 121 -16.13 4.55 3.31
C GLU A 121 -14.75 5.11 2.91
N GLU A 122 -13.81 4.26 2.53
CA GLU A 122 -12.44 4.69 2.27
C GLU A 122 -12.03 4.69 0.80
N ARG A 123 -12.58 3.77 -0.01
CA ARG A 123 -12.27 3.62 -1.45
C ARG A 123 -10.77 3.72 -1.73
N LEU A 124 -9.98 2.89 -1.05
CA LEU A 124 -8.53 2.92 -1.16
C LEU A 124 -8.09 2.67 -2.60
N LEU A 125 -7.21 3.52 -3.08
CA LEU A 125 -6.60 3.44 -4.40
C LEU A 125 -5.08 3.53 -4.26
N GLY A 126 -4.37 2.61 -4.89
CA GLY A 126 -2.93 2.65 -5.08
C GLY A 126 -2.57 2.58 -6.55
N VAL A 127 -1.73 3.49 -7.01
CA VAL A 127 -1.09 3.43 -8.33
C VAL A 127 0.36 3.06 -8.11
N SER A 128 0.72 1.86 -8.53
CA SER A 128 2.05 1.30 -8.37
C SER A 128 2.87 1.48 -9.66
N MET A 129 4.16 1.28 -9.55
CA MET A 129 5.08 1.43 -10.69
C MET A 129 6.09 0.29 -10.69
N THR A 130 6.19 -0.41 -11.83
CA THR A 130 7.24 -1.38 -12.12
C THR A 130 8.16 -0.87 -13.22
N GLY A 131 9.34 -1.46 -13.34
CA GLY A 131 10.34 -1.04 -14.34
C GLY A 131 11.18 0.17 -13.94
N ILE A 132 11.16 0.59 -12.67
CA ILE A 132 12.01 1.69 -12.16
C ILE A 132 13.48 1.43 -12.47
N GLY A 133 13.92 0.18 -12.30
CA GLY A 133 15.29 -0.27 -12.58
C GLY A 133 15.65 -0.37 -14.08
N SER A 134 14.70 -0.19 -15.01
CA SER A 134 14.99 -0.23 -16.45
C SER A 134 15.82 0.95 -16.96
N GLY A 135 15.95 2.00 -16.16
CA GLY A 135 16.81 3.14 -16.41
C GLY A 135 16.10 4.41 -16.85
N ALA A 136 14.85 4.36 -17.34
CA ALA A 136 14.13 5.58 -17.70
C ALA A 136 13.91 6.50 -16.49
N VAL A 137 13.34 5.95 -15.41
CA VAL A 137 13.10 6.72 -14.17
C VAL A 137 14.40 7.20 -13.53
N LEU A 138 15.46 6.39 -13.62
CA LEU A 138 16.79 6.76 -13.10
C LEU A 138 17.44 7.90 -13.89
N LYS A 139 17.14 8.01 -15.19
CA LYS A 139 17.57 9.12 -16.06
C LYS A 139 16.73 10.38 -15.86
N MET A 140 15.47 10.23 -15.45
CA MET A 140 14.62 11.35 -15.08
C MET A 140 15.10 11.96 -13.77
N HIS A 141 14.91 13.28 -13.62
CA HIS A 141 15.16 13.88 -12.32
C HIS A 141 14.15 13.32 -11.31
N MET A 142 14.60 12.49 -10.38
CA MET A 142 13.76 11.73 -9.43
C MET A 142 12.68 12.59 -8.75
N LYS A 143 13.02 13.86 -8.39
CA LYS A 143 12.07 14.81 -7.81
C LYS A 143 10.94 15.20 -8.79
N ALA A 144 11.25 15.33 -10.07
CA ALA A 144 10.25 15.67 -11.08
C ALA A 144 9.29 14.49 -11.31
N ALA A 145 9.80 13.27 -11.43
CA ALA A 145 8.99 12.06 -11.57
C ALA A 145 8.05 11.85 -10.36
N ALA A 146 8.58 11.97 -9.14
CA ALA A 146 7.79 11.85 -7.91
C ALA A 146 6.71 12.93 -7.79
N LYS A 147 6.99 14.16 -8.26
CA LYS A 147 6.02 15.26 -8.27
C LYS A 147 4.87 14.95 -9.22
N VAL A 148 5.15 14.49 -10.43
CA VAL A 148 4.13 14.11 -11.43
C VAL A 148 3.19 13.04 -10.87
N VAL A 149 3.74 11.94 -10.34
CA VAL A 149 2.93 10.86 -9.74
C VAL A 149 2.02 11.39 -8.62
N LYS A 150 2.55 12.25 -7.77
CA LYS A 150 1.79 12.83 -6.65
C LYS A 150 0.69 13.80 -7.11
N GLU A 151 0.93 14.59 -8.15
CA GLU A 151 -0.04 15.56 -8.68
C GLU A 151 -1.16 14.88 -9.43
N GLU A 152 -0.87 13.91 -10.28
CA GLU A 152 -1.90 13.17 -11.02
C GLU A 152 -2.80 12.31 -10.10
N ASN A 153 -2.28 11.76 -9.03
CA ASN A 153 -3.09 11.03 -8.04
C ASN A 153 -3.99 11.93 -7.15
N LYS A 154 -3.87 13.25 -7.23
CA LYS A 154 -4.73 14.19 -6.50
C LYS A 154 -5.93 14.70 -7.31
N ARG A 155 -5.90 14.55 -8.62
CA ARG A 155 -6.99 14.93 -9.54
C ARG A 155 -8.06 13.86 -9.56
#